data_1fdd74238380b3b33388f2e0579505c8
#
_entry.id   1fdd74238380b3b33388f2e0579505c8
#
_cell.length_a   1.000
_cell.length_b   1.000
_cell.length_c   1.000
_cell.angle_alpha   90.00
_cell.angle_beta   90.00
_cell.angle_gamma   90.00
#
_symmetry.space_group_name_H-M   'P 1'
#
loop_
_entity.id
_entity.type
_entity.pdbx_description
1 polymer ?
#
loop_
_entity_poly.entity_id
_entity_poly.type
_entity_poly.pdbx_seq_one_letter_code
_entity_poly.pdbx_strand_id
1 'polypeptide(L)'
;MKSWIKNLELLIKSRTSLIWIRTKEEERLEKILNLSCERLNIKRYASWDCVNGIRGLINEEGKFSNNPLGVLNWLKEQNPGASTILLVKDFHKFYDDPTINRTIKELSSALKETSHNLIISSHLFPSSEELDELMSIINLPLPNQNELKNLIKKIAINT
;
A
#
# COMPACT_ATOMS: atom_id res chain seq x y z
N MET A 1 1.67 11.88 14.48
CA MET A 1 1.15 10.61 13.91
C MET A 1 -0.33 10.69 13.52
N LYS A 2 -1.20 11.19 14.40
CA LYS A 2 -2.64 11.33 14.07
C LYS A 2 -2.91 12.18 12.83
N SER A 3 -2.20 13.28 12.64
CA SER A 3 -2.37 14.14 11.46
C SER A 3 -1.92 13.45 10.18
N TRP A 4 -0.84 12.65 10.27
CA TRP A 4 -0.35 11.88 9.12
C TRP A 4 -1.36 10.82 8.69
N ILE A 5 -1.95 10.10 9.67
CA ILE A 5 -2.98 9.08 9.40
C ILE A 5 -4.22 9.73 8.79
N LYS A 6 -4.64 10.91 9.29
CA LYS A 6 -5.75 11.65 8.69
C LYS A 6 -5.48 12.03 7.26
N ASN A 7 -4.26 12.48 6.95
CA ASN A 7 -3.88 12.83 5.57
C ASN A 7 -3.90 11.61 4.67
N LEU A 8 -3.40 10.46 5.13
CA LEU A 8 -3.47 9.21 4.39
C LEU A 8 -4.93 8.82 4.11
N GLU A 9 -5.78 8.88 5.12
CA GLU A 9 -7.19 8.54 4.99
C GLU A 9 -7.93 9.50 4.05
N LEU A 10 -7.56 10.78 4.05
CA LEU A 10 -8.10 11.75 3.09
C LEU A 10 -7.69 11.42 1.65
N LEU A 11 -6.43 11.02 1.43
CA LEU A 11 -5.97 10.58 0.12
C LEU A 11 -6.78 9.37 -0.37
N ILE A 12 -7.01 8.41 0.51
CA ILE A 12 -7.79 7.22 0.18
C ILE A 12 -9.24 7.61 -0.17
N LYS A 13 -9.87 8.45 0.64
CA LYS A 13 -11.25 8.92 0.41
C LYS A 13 -11.40 9.74 -0.86
N SER A 14 -10.40 10.55 -1.20
CA SER A 14 -10.45 11.41 -2.38
C SER A 14 -10.17 10.68 -3.70
N ARG A 15 -10.13 9.36 -3.65
CA ARG A 15 -9.85 8.49 -4.80
C ARG A 15 -8.48 8.74 -5.43
N THR A 16 -7.49 9.03 -4.60
CA THR A 16 -6.09 9.02 -5.02
C THR A 16 -5.70 7.56 -5.25
N SER A 17 -5.69 7.15 -6.50
CA SER A 17 -5.56 5.73 -6.87
C SER A 17 -4.24 5.11 -6.47
N LEU A 18 -3.16 5.88 -6.64
CA LEU A 18 -1.79 5.41 -6.42
C LEU A 18 -1.13 6.24 -5.32
N ILE A 19 -0.66 5.55 -4.28
CA ILE A 19 0.04 6.19 -3.16
C ILE A 19 1.34 5.44 -2.93
N TRP A 20 2.46 6.16 -2.92
CA TRP A 20 3.77 5.61 -2.58
C TRP A 20 4.14 6.05 -1.17
N ILE A 21 4.38 5.09 -0.29
CA ILE A 21 4.77 5.38 1.10
C ILE A 21 6.21 4.94 1.31
N ARG A 22 7.09 5.90 1.57
CA ARG A 22 8.47 5.61 1.91
C ARG A 22 8.58 5.22 3.38
N THR A 23 9.04 4.00 3.64
CA THR A 23 9.25 3.52 5.00
C THR A 23 10.13 2.27 5.00
N LYS A 24 10.83 2.04 6.11
CA LYS A 24 11.49 0.78 6.42
C LYS A 24 10.65 -0.07 7.39
N GLU A 25 9.56 0.49 7.91
CA GLU A 25 8.75 -0.13 8.95
C GLU A 25 7.45 -0.70 8.37
N GLU A 26 7.57 -1.81 7.65
CA GLU A 26 6.42 -2.45 6.99
C GLU A 26 5.33 -2.89 7.96
N GLU A 27 5.70 -3.48 9.09
CA GLU A 27 4.72 -3.95 10.08
C GLU A 27 3.90 -2.81 10.66
N ARG A 28 4.54 -1.69 10.95
CA ARG A 28 3.87 -0.50 11.47
C ARG A 28 2.91 0.06 10.42
N LEU A 29 3.35 0.13 9.16
CA LEU A 29 2.49 0.57 8.06
C LEU A 29 1.27 -0.33 7.91
N GLU A 30 1.44 -1.65 7.95
CA GLU A 30 0.33 -2.58 7.82
C GLU A 30 -0.69 -2.44 8.96
N LYS A 31 -0.23 -2.20 10.18
CA LYS A 31 -1.13 -1.94 11.30
C LYS A 31 -1.95 -0.67 11.08
N ILE A 32 -1.31 0.39 10.59
CA ILE A 32 -2.00 1.64 10.26
C ILE A 32 -3.04 1.41 9.17
N LEU A 33 -2.68 0.69 8.10
CA LEU A 33 -3.60 0.42 7.00
C LEU A 33 -4.79 -0.44 7.42
N ASN A 34 -4.57 -1.45 8.25
CA ASN A 34 -5.66 -2.28 8.78
C ASN A 34 -6.64 -1.44 9.62
N LEU A 35 -6.13 -0.57 10.48
CA LEU A 35 -6.98 0.33 11.28
C LEU A 35 -7.72 1.34 10.39
N SER A 36 -7.06 1.87 9.38
CA SER A 36 -7.70 2.80 8.45
C SER A 36 -8.79 2.12 7.64
N CYS A 37 -8.60 0.87 7.25
CA CYS A 37 -9.64 0.10 6.57
C CYS A 37 -10.89 -0.05 7.44
N GLU A 38 -10.73 -0.33 8.73
CA GLU A 38 -11.86 -0.41 9.66
C GLU A 38 -12.59 0.93 9.77
N ARG A 39 -11.83 2.03 9.94
CA ARG A 39 -12.42 3.37 10.08
C ARG A 39 -13.13 3.85 8.82
N LEU A 40 -12.63 3.50 7.65
CA LEU A 40 -13.17 3.93 6.36
C LEU A 40 -14.17 2.95 5.77
N ASN A 41 -14.47 1.87 6.46
CA ASN A 41 -15.35 0.79 5.99
C ASN A 41 -14.88 0.20 4.65
N ILE A 42 -13.57 0.06 4.48
CA ILE A 42 -13.00 -0.60 3.32
C ILE A 42 -13.13 -2.10 3.51
N LYS A 43 -13.74 -2.76 2.55
CA LYS A 43 -14.15 -4.17 2.69
C LYS A 43 -12.99 -5.15 2.62
N ARG A 44 -11.95 -4.84 1.85
CA ARG A 44 -10.88 -5.78 1.59
C ARG A 44 -9.52 -5.09 1.71
N TYR A 45 -8.63 -5.72 2.46
CA TYR A 45 -7.22 -5.32 2.53
C TYR A 45 -6.36 -6.54 2.19
N ALA A 46 -5.42 -6.34 1.28
CA ALA A 46 -4.44 -7.35 0.93
C ALA A 46 -3.05 -6.72 0.86
N SER A 47 -2.05 -7.50 1.21
CA SER A 47 -0.66 -7.13 0.97
C SER A 47 -0.02 -8.14 0.02
N TRP A 48 1.02 -7.70 -0.66
CA TRP A 48 1.77 -8.54 -1.59
C TRP A 48 3.26 -8.29 -1.43
N ASP A 49 4.04 -9.36 -1.44
CA ASP A 49 5.48 -9.29 -1.64
C ASP A 49 5.90 -10.37 -2.64
N CYS A 50 7.10 -10.21 -3.19
CA CYS A 50 7.59 -11.08 -4.25
C CYS A 50 7.70 -12.55 -3.83
N VAL A 51 8.03 -12.81 -2.57
CA VAL A 51 8.24 -14.17 -2.07
C VAL A 51 6.93 -14.86 -1.72
N ASN A 52 6.06 -14.18 -0.98
CA ASN A 52 4.87 -14.80 -0.40
C ASN A 52 3.60 -14.65 -1.24
N GLY A 53 3.61 -13.75 -2.24
CA GLY A 53 2.40 -13.44 -2.99
C GLY A 53 1.38 -12.67 -2.16
N ILE A 54 0.10 -12.80 -2.49
CA ILE A 54 -0.97 -12.12 -1.76
C ILE A 54 -1.17 -12.72 -0.38
N ARG A 55 -1.39 -11.85 0.61
CA ARG A 55 -1.78 -12.18 1.97
C ARG A 55 -2.95 -11.31 2.41
N GLY A 56 -3.83 -11.87 3.22
CA GLY A 56 -4.96 -11.16 3.81
C GLY A 56 -6.32 -11.50 3.22
N LEU A 57 -6.36 -12.26 2.12
CA LEU A 57 -7.59 -12.71 1.48
C LEU A 57 -7.56 -14.23 1.33
N ILE A 58 -8.47 -14.92 2.02
CA ILE A 58 -8.47 -16.39 2.15
C ILE A 58 -8.38 -17.10 0.79
N ASN A 59 -9.17 -16.68 -0.18
CA ASN A 59 -9.21 -17.35 -1.49
C ASN A 59 -8.06 -16.96 -2.42
N GLU A 60 -7.25 -15.96 -2.03
CA GLU A 60 -6.17 -15.42 -2.85
C GLU A 60 -4.80 -15.66 -2.25
N GLU A 61 -4.72 -16.27 -1.06
CA GLU A 61 -3.47 -16.49 -0.34
C GLU A 61 -2.40 -17.16 -1.21
N GLY A 62 -1.21 -16.56 -1.24
CA GLY A 62 -0.05 -17.09 -1.94
C GLY A 62 -0.03 -16.87 -3.44
N LYS A 63 -1.10 -16.36 -4.05
CA LYS A 63 -1.14 -16.08 -5.48
C LYS A 63 -0.16 -14.99 -5.86
N PHE A 64 0.34 -15.06 -7.08
CA PHE A 64 1.25 -14.08 -7.70
C PHE A 64 2.62 -13.96 -7.03
N SER A 65 3.10 -15.02 -6.37
CA SER A 65 4.51 -15.11 -5.95
C SER A 65 5.41 -14.93 -7.20
N ASN A 66 6.42 -14.09 -7.09
CA ASN A 66 7.30 -13.70 -8.21
C ASN A 66 6.56 -13.14 -9.45
N ASN A 67 5.36 -12.66 -9.26
CA ASN A 67 4.54 -12.17 -10.38
C ASN A 67 3.93 -10.80 -10.09
N PRO A 68 4.75 -9.72 -10.13
CA PRO A 68 4.25 -8.37 -9.88
C PRO A 68 3.21 -7.91 -10.90
N LEU A 69 3.37 -8.29 -12.15
CA LEU A 69 2.37 -7.94 -13.18
C LEU A 69 1.03 -8.59 -12.90
N GLY A 70 1.04 -9.84 -12.47
CA GLY A 70 -0.17 -10.58 -12.13
C GLY A 70 -0.96 -9.93 -11.01
N VAL A 71 -0.31 -9.49 -9.94
CA VAL A 71 -1.00 -8.86 -8.82
C VAL A 71 -1.58 -7.50 -9.20
N LEU A 72 -0.90 -6.72 -10.04
CA LEU A 72 -1.43 -5.45 -10.52
C LEU A 72 -2.69 -5.66 -11.37
N ASN A 73 -2.66 -6.64 -12.26
CA ASN A 73 -3.82 -6.98 -13.08
C ASN A 73 -4.96 -7.55 -12.23
N TRP A 74 -4.63 -8.30 -11.20
CA TRP A 74 -5.63 -8.80 -10.25
C TRP A 74 -6.42 -7.65 -9.61
N LEU A 75 -5.73 -6.59 -9.17
CA LEU A 75 -6.42 -5.43 -8.61
C LEU A 75 -7.34 -4.76 -9.62
N LYS A 76 -6.87 -4.61 -10.85
CA LYS A 76 -7.65 -4.02 -11.94
C LYS A 76 -8.93 -4.78 -12.22
N GLU A 77 -8.92 -6.09 -12.05
CA GLU A 77 -10.04 -6.99 -12.34
C GLU A 77 -11.05 -7.11 -11.21
N GLN A 78 -10.77 -6.56 -10.03
CA GLN A 78 -11.70 -6.62 -8.92
C GLN A 78 -12.96 -5.81 -9.18
N ASN A 79 -14.07 -6.25 -8.61
CA ASN A 79 -15.35 -5.55 -8.74
C ASN A 79 -15.19 -4.09 -8.30
N PRO A 80 -15.53 -3.10 -9.17
CA PRO A 80 -15.32 -1.69 -8.84
C PRO A 80 -15.99 -1.21 -7.55
N GLY A 81 -17.10 -1.83 -7.16
CA GLY A 81 -17.82 -1.49 -5.93
C GLY A 81 -17.30 -2.15 -4.67
N ALA A 82 -16.41 -3.13 -4.80
CA ALA A 82 -15.81 -3.82 -3.65
C ALA A 82 -14.53 -3.11 -3.24
N SER A 83 -14.62 -2.12 -2.36
CA SER A 83 -13.48 -1.33 -1.93
C SER A 83 -12.31 -2.21 -1.47
N THR A 84 -11.15 -2.03 -2.08
CA THR A 84 -9.96 -2.85 -1.85
C THR A 84 -8.74 -1.95 -1.73
N ILE A 85 -7.93 -2.18 -0.69
CA ILE A 85 -6.58 -1.63 -0.61
C ILE A 85 -5.61 -2.78 -0.85
N LEU A 86 -4.74 -2.62 -1.84
CA LEU A 86 -3.62 -3.52 -2.10
C LEU A 86 -2.33 -2.80 -1.75
N LEU A 87 -1.57 -3.35 -0.80
CA LEU A 87 -0.23 -2.89 -0.48
C LEU A 87 0.78 -3.79 -1.18
N VAL A 88 1.62 -3.23 -2.05
CA VAL A 88 2.71 -3.96 -2.69
C VAL A 88 4.05 -3.49 -2.11
N LYS A 89 4.83 -4.44 -1.60
CA LYS A 89 6.07 -4.16 -0.87
C LYS A 89 7.30 -4.29 -1.78
N ASP A 90 8.29 -3.43 -1.53
CA ASP A 90 9.58 -3.43 -2.27
C ASP A 90 9.43 -3.30 -3.78
N PHE A 91 8.40 -2.59 -4.21
CA PHE A 91 8.06 -2.50 -5.63
C PHE A 91 9.05 -1.67 -6.45
N HIS A 92 9.93 -0.91 -5.78
CA HIS A 92 10.99 -0.17 -6.44
C HIS A 92 11.90 -1.06 -7.32
N LYS A 93 11.99 -2.34 -7.00
CA LYS A 93 12.80 -3.30 -7.78
C LYS A 93 12.20 -3.64 -9.13
N PHE A 94 10.91 -3.39 -9.31
CA PHE A 94 10.19 -3.69 -10.56
C PHE A 94 9.87 -2.43 -11.37
N TYR A 95 10.22 -1.28 -10.84
CA TYR A 95 9.79 0.03 -11.35
C TYR A 95 10.35 0.34 -12.75
N ASP A 96 11.52 -0.20 -13.10
CA ASP A 96 12.17 0.02 -14.39
C ASP A 96 11.70 -0.93 -15.49
N ASP A 97 10.87 -1.91 -15.16
CA ASP A 97 10.32 -2.84 -16.16
C ASP A 97 9.28 -2.10 -17.01
N PRO A 98 9.45 -2.06 -18.35
CA PRO A 98 8.53 -1.33 -19.23
C PRO A 98 7.08 -1.81 -19.13
N THR A 99 6.86 -3.11 -18.98
CA THR A 99 5.53 -3.69 -18.87
C THR A 99 4.86 -3.28 -17.55
N ILE A 100 5.61 -3.34 -16.45
CA ILE A 100 5.13 -2.89 -15.13
C ILE A 100 4.81 -1.39 -15.18
N ASN A 101 5.71 -0.60 -15.74
CA ASN A 101 5.55 0.85 -15.86
C ASN A 101 4.26 1.20 -16.61
N ARG A 102 4.04 0.55 -17.75
CA ARG A 102 2.81 0.75 -18.54
C ARG A 102 1.57 0.33 -17.77
N THR A 103 1.64 -0.79 -17.07
CA THR A 103 0.50 -1.30 -16.27
C THR A 103 0.14 -0.33 -15.15
N ILE A 104 1.12 0.27 -14.49
CA ILE A 104 0.88 1.27 -13.45
C ILE A 104 0.17 2.50 -14.04
N LYS A 105 0.59 2.95 -15.22
CA LYS A 105 -0.09 4.06 -15.91
C LYS A 105 -1.55 3.74 -16.21
N GLU A 106 -1.82 2.55 -16.70
CA GLU A 106 -3.19 2.11 -16.96
C GLU A 106 -4.01 2.01 -15.69
N LEU A 107 -3.41 1.51 -14.60
CA LEU A 107 -4.07 1.45 -13.30
C LEU A 107 -4.42 2.83 -12.77
N SER A 108 -3.56 3.83 -12.95
CA SER A 108 -3.83 5.17 -12.46
C SER A 108 -5.14 5.74 -13.03
N SER A 109 -5.45 5.43 -14.28
CA SER A 109 -6.72 5.81 -14.90
C SER A 109 -7.87 4.89 -14.51
N ALA A 110 -7.64 3.58 -14.58
CA ALA A 110 -8.68 2.59 -14.35
C ALA A 110 -9.22 2.63 -12.91
N LEU A 111 -8.35 2.84 -11.92
CA LEU A 111 -8.77 2.83 -10.51
C LEU A 111 -9.54 4.08 -10.09
N LYS A 112 -9.47 5.17 -10.84
CA LYS A 112 -10.21 6.41 -10.53
C LYS A 112 -11.72 6.21 -10.51
N GLU A 113 -12.22 5.28 -11.29
CA GLU A 113 -13.64 4.96 -11.36
C GLU A 113 -14.05 3.83 -10.42
N THR A 114 -13.14 3.40 -9.57
CA THR A 114 -13.34 2.32 -8.61
C THR A 114 -13.15 2.82 -7.19
N SER A 115 -13.48 1.96 -6.22
CA SER A 115 -13.16 2.19 -4.80
C SER A 115 -11.87 1.49 -4.39
N HIS A 116 -10.96 1.24 -5.33
CA HIS A 116 -9.69 0.57 -5.06
C HIS A 116 -8.54 1.55 -4.98
N ASN A 117 -7.56 1.24 -4.13
CA ASN A 117 -6.32 1.98 -4.02
C ASN A 117 -5.14 1.02 -4.09
N LEU A 118 -4.13 1.40 -4.85
CA LEU A 118 -2.83 0.74 -4.84
C LEU A 118 -1.88 1.55 -3.97
N ILE A 119 -1.35 0.93 -2.93
CA ILE A 119 -0.36 1.54 -2.06
C ILE A 119 0.95 0.78 -2.25
N ILE A 120 2.01 1.52 -2.56
CA ILE A 120 3.35 0.97 -2.76
C ILE A 120 4.19 1.36 -1.54
N SER A 121 4.87 0.40 -0.94
CA SER A 121 5.82 0.69 0.13
C SER A 121 7.24 0.34 -0.30
N SER A 122 8.18 1.22 0.04
CA SER A 122 9.59 1.05 -0.24
C SER A 122 10.40 1.97 0.68
N HIS A 123 11.65 1.59 0.94
CA HIS A 123 12.59 2.48 1.67
C HIS A 123 13.19 3.55 0.75
N LEU A 124 12.96 3.45 -0.56
CA LEU A 124 13.44 4.40 -1.56
C LEU A 124 12.26 5.16 -2.18
N PHE A 125 12.54 6.35 -2.70
CA PHE A 125 11.59 7.05 -3.54
C PHE A 125 11.74 6.55 -4.99
N PRO A 126 10.64 6.58 -5.77
CA PRO A 126 10.74 6.29 -7.19
C PRO A 126 11.59 7.34 -7.90
N SER A 127 12.27 6.94 -8.95
CA SER A 127 13.15 7.81 -9.74
C SER A 127 12.62 8.10 -11.14
N SER A 128 11.35 7.85 -11.40
CA SER A 128 10.72 8.07 -12.70
C SER A 128 9.80 9.30 -12.66
N GLU A 129 10.19 10.35 -13.36
CA GLU A 129 9.37 11.56 -13.47
C GLU A 129 7.98 11.26 -14.02
N GLU A 130 7.90 10.33 -14.95
CA GLU A 130 6.66 9.97 -15.64
C GLU A 130 5.63 9.36 -14.69
N LEU A 131 6.05 8.50 -13.76
CA LEU A 131 5.16 7.88 -12.78
C LEU A 131 4.93 8.76 -11.55
N ASP A 132 5.89 9.61 -11.21
CA ASP A 132 5.79 10.50 -10.04
C ASP A 132 4.59 11.44 -10.15
N GLU A 133 4.23 11.86 -11.36
CA GLU A 133 3.07 12.71 -11.60
C GLU A 133 1.73 11.97 -11.36
N LEU A 134 1.73 10.65 -11.42
CA LEU A 134 0.53 9.84 -11.30
C LEU A 134 0.20 9.42 -9.87
N MET A 135 1.11 9.63 -8.94
CA MET A 135 0.95 9.13 -7.57
C MET A 135 1.27 10.18 -6.52
N SER A 136 0.69 10.01 -5.35
CA SER A 136 1.04 10.80 -4.17
C SER A 136 2.16 10.10 -3.43
N ILE A 137 3.27 10.81 -3.19
CA ILE A 137 4.45 10.27 -2.51
C ILE A 137 4.52 10.85 -1.12
N ILE A 138 4.47 10.00 -0.11
CA ILE A 138 4.51 10.42 1.30
C ILE A 138 5.53 9.61 2.08
N ASN A 139 6.03 10.19 3.16
CA ASN A 139 6.93 9.52 4.10
C ASN A 139 6.14 9.09 5.33
N LEU A 140 6.33 7.85 5.78
CA LEU A 140 5.85 7.46 7.11
C LEU A 140 6.80 8.08 8.15
N PRO A 141 6.32 8.96 9.02
CA PRO A 141 7.20 9.59 10.00
C PRO A 141 7.69 8.60 11.04
N LEU A 142 8.86 8.87 11.59
CA LEU A 142 9.38 8.08 12.70
C LEU A 142 8.44 8.20 13.90
N PRO A 143 8.38 7.18 14.78
CA PRO A 143 7.57 7.24 15.98
C PRO A 143 8.01 8.44 16.86
N ASN A 144 7.05 9.15 17.44
CA ASN A 144 7.35 10.18 18.40
C ASN A 144 7.80 9.57 19.73
N GLN A 145 8.24 10.41 20.70
CA GLN A 145 8.74 9.92 21.98
C GLN A 145 7.71 9.07 22.74
N ASN A 146 6.43 9.46 22.70
CA ASN A 146 5.39 8.70 23.37
C ASN A 146 5.17 7.33 22.74
N GLU A 147 5.19 7.27 21.42
CA GLU A 147 5.08 6.00 20.68
C GLU A 147 6.26 5.08 20.97
N LEU A 148 7.48 5.63 21.02
CA LEU A 148 8.68 4.88 21.38
C LEU A 148 8.61 4.35 22.81
N LYS A 149 8.16 5.15 23.78
CA LYS A 149 7.97 4.73 25.16
C LYS A 149 6.97 3.58 25.26
N ASN A 150 5.86 3.66 24.54
CA ASN A 150 4.83 2.61 24.50
C ASN A 150 5.39 1.32 23.90
N LEU A 151 6.18 1.42 22.83
CA LEU A 151 6.84 0.28 22.22
C LEU A 151 7.83 -0.39 23.18
N ILE A 152 8.66 0.39 23.86
CA ILE A 152 9.62 -0.10 24.84
C ILE A 152 8.89 -0.81 25.98
N LYS A 153 7.80 -0.25 26.49
CA LYS A 153 6.98 -0.88 27.53
C LYS A 153 6.42 -2.23 27.09
N LYS A 154 5.93 -2.34 25.86
CA LYS A 154 5.44 -3.61 25.32
C LYS A 154 6.54 -4.66 25.23
N ILE A 155 7.73 -4.28 24.80
CA ILE A 155 8.88 -5.18 24.73
C ILE A 155 9.25 -5.65 26.13
N ALA A 156 9.31 -4.75 27.11
CA ALA A 156 9.64 -5.07 28.50
C ALA A 156 8.61 -6.03 29.15
N ILE A 157 7.34 -5.88 28.83
CA ILE A 157 6.27 -6.76 29.34
C ILE A 157 6.37 -8.15 28.74
N ASN A 158 6.77 -8.27 27.47
CA ASN A 158 6.84 -9.53 26.75
C ASN A 158 8.16 -10.30 26.94
N THR A 159 9.12 -9.74 27.65
CA THR A 159 10.35 -10.40 28.02
C THR A 159 10.39 -10.74 29.51
#